data_63169f8eb34903907c535629fbb73302
#
_entry.id   63169f8eb34903907c535629fbb73302
#
_cell.length_a   1.000
_cell.length_b   1.000
_cell.length_c   1.000
_cell.angle_alpha   90.00
_cell.angle_beta   90.00
_cell.angle_gamma   90.00
#
_symmetry.space_group_name_H-M   'P 1'
#
loop_
_entity.id
_entity.type
_entity.pdbx_description
1 polymer ?
#
loop_
_entity_poly.entity_id
_entity_poly.type
_entity_poly.pdbx_seq_one_letter_code
_entity_poly.pdbx_strand_id
1 'polypeptide(L)'
;MTKSNIVRNAGIVAASGALLAASVAPANAFAAAEVSAPSYSAPSLADYSAPTTSWDYYQGSTVVESTSSVNTQSNDSAEIPADVSGARATVLAAAQDGIGGAYVWGGKSYKAWDCSGFVSYVFAQAGISLTSYTFQMERELVPTSNPQPGDIVFTNGLNHVGIYVGNGQMISALNPSQGTQLTSVDGGGMMPVDGYYTVAGL
;
A
#
# COMPACT_ATOMS: atom_id res chain seq x y z
N MET A 1 7.56 -5.11 84.47
CA MET A 1 6.41 -5.00 85.39
C MET A 1 5.16 -4.88 84.58
N THR A 2 4.28 -5.82 84.80
CA THR A 2 2.85 -5.88 84.86
C THR A 2 2.16 -5.90 83.46
N LYS A 3 1.76 -7.06 82.95
CA LYS A 3 0.50 -7.80 83.13
C LYS A 3 -0.71 -6.88 82.78
N SER A 4 -1.68 -7.22 81.96
CA SER A 4 -2.55 -8.38 82.03
C SER A 4 -3.69 -8.21 80.95
N ASN A 5 -4.09 -9.30 80.38
CA ASN A 5 -5.42 -9.95 80.27
C ASN A 5 -6.40 -9.38 79.22
N ILE A 6 -6.65 -10.21 78.27
CA ILE A 6 -7.76 -11.18 78.08
C ILE A 6 -9.15 -10.56 78.34
N VAL A 7 -10.00 -10.58 77.29
CA VAL A 7 -11.32 -11.26 77.38
C VAL A 7 -11.84 -11.57 75.98
N ARG A 8 -12.21 -12.81 75.84
CA ARG A 8 -13.00 -13.40 74.75
C ARG A 8 -14.40 -12.84 74.77
N ASN A 9 -14.99 -12.70 73.63
CA ASN A 9 -16.41 -13.13 73.52
C ASN A 9 -16.73 -13.56 72.10
N ALA A 10 -17.21 -14.78 72.08
CA ALA A 10 -17.82 -15.39 70.92
C ALA A 10 -19.26 -14.81 70.74
N GLY A 11 -19.60 -14.56 69.52
CA GLY A 11 -20.96 -14.24 69.10
C GLY A 11 -21.20 -14.83 67.75
N ILE A 12 -21.75 -16.03 67.75
CA ILE A 12 -22.32 -16.68 66.56
C ILE A 12 -23.65 -15.99 66.28
N VAL A 13 -23.84 -15.39 65.12
CA VAL A 13 -25.13 -15.11 64.58
C VAL A 13 -25.16 -15.66 63.14
N ALA A 14 -25.87 -16.75 62.98
CA ALA A 14 -26.31 -17.27 61.72
C ALA A 14 -27.47 -16.39 61.21
N ALA A 15 -27.33 -15.88 60.02
CA ALA A 15 -28.46 -15.33 59.28
C ALA A 15 -28.27 -15.67 57.79
N SER A 16 -28.90 -16.70 57.37
CA SER A 16 -29.86 -16.84 56.28
C SER A 16 -29.51 -16.19 54.96
N GLY A 17 -29.31 -17.04 53.98
CA GLY A 17 -29.22 -16.92 52.59
C GLY A 17 -30.07 -15.84 51.89
N ALA A 18 -29.42 -15.25 50.94
CA ALA A 18 -30.08 -14.81 49.71
C ALA A 18 -29.12 -15.15 48.56
N LEU A 19 -29.38 -16.24 47.88
CA LEU A 19 -28.84 -16.50 46.55
C LEU A 19 -29.37 -15.41 45.63
N LEU A 20 -28.60 -14.42 45.33
CA LEU A 20 -28.79 -13.59 44.12
C LEU A 20 -28.22 -14.38 42.97
N ALA A 21 -29.08 -15.08 42.27
CA ALA A 21 -28.79 -15.58 40.95
C ALA A 21 -28.52 -14.40 40.03
N ALA A 22 -27.25 -14.08 39.80
CA ALA A 22 -26.85 -13.23 38.70
C ALA A 22 -27.20 -13.99 37.42
N SER A 23 -28.30 -13.64 36.80
CA SER A 23 -28.61 -14.05 35.45
C SER A 23 -27.55 -13.44 34.54
N VAL A 24 -26.61 -14.27 34.08
CA VAL A 24 -25.76 -13.98 32.96
C VAL A 24 -26.70 -13.87 31.76
N ALA A 25 -26.97 -12.65 31.33
CA ALA A 25 -27.62 -12.42 30.07
C ALA A 25 -26.71 -12.99 28.96
N PRO A 26 -27.23 -13.83 28.06
CA PRO A 26 -26.45 -14.26 26.93
C PRO A 26 -26.07 -13.02 26.12
N ALA A 27 -24.78 -12.93 25.79
CA ALA A 27 -24.28 -11.96 24.83
C ALA A 27 -25.16 -12.09 23.58
N ASN A 28 -25.96 -11.09 23.33
CA ASN A 28 -26.77 -11.02 22.13
C ASN A 28 -25.84 -11.19 20.93
N ALA A 29 -26.02 -12.29 20.25
CA ALA A 29 -25.62 -12.42 18.88
C ALA A 29 -26.11 -11.18 18.15
N PHE A 30 -25.20 -10.32 17.77
CA PHE A 30 -25.44 -9.40 16.68
C PHE A 30 -25.74 -10.29 15.49
N ALA A 31 -27.01 -10.37 15.14
CA ALA A 31 -27.40 -10.92 13.86
C ALA A 31 -26.63 -10.15 12.82
N ALA A 32 -25.67 -10.82 12.22
CA ALA A 32 -25.02 -10.33 11.01
C ALA A 32 -26.15 -10.17 10.00
N ALA A 33 -26.58 -8.93 9.80
CA ALA A 33 -27.36 -8.61 8.63
C ALA A 33 -26.44 -8.99 7.46
N GLU A 34 -26.80 -10.03 6.74
CA GLU A 34 -26.22 -10.34 5.45
C GLU A 34 -26.50 -9.14 4.55
N VAL A 35 -25.56 -8.20 4.51
CA VAL A 35 -25.51 -7.20 3.47
C VAL A 35 -25.12 -7.98 2.24
N SER A 36 -26.13 -8.35 1.44
CA SER A 36 -25.92 -8.87 0.10
C SER A 36 -25.05 -7.85 -0.62
N ALA A 37 -23.81 -8.19 -0.82
CA ALA A 37 -22.92 -7.41 -1.66
C ALA A 37 -23.60 -7.29 -3.03
N PRO A 38 -23.69 -6.07 -3.61
CA PRO A 38 -24.17 -5.93 -4.95
C PRO A 38 -23.32 -6.82 -5.85
N SER A 39 -23.95 -7.71 -6.61
CA SER A 39 -23.29 -8.54 -7.61
C SER A 39 -22.76 -7.62 -8.71
N TYR A 40 -21.52 -7.19 -8.58
CA TYR A 40 -20.81 -6.49 -9.62
C TYR A 40 -20.36 -7.53 -10.64
N SER A 41 -21.07 -7.60 -11.75
CA SER A 41 -20.59 -8.34 -12.92
C SER A 41 -19.41 -7.54 -13.48
N ALA A 42 -18.20 -8.02 -13.27
CA ALA A 42 -17.04 -7.45 -13.93
C ALA A 42 -17.27 -7.49 -15.45
N PRO A 43 -17.03 -6.39 -16.17
CA PRO A 43 -17.08 -6.42 -17.64
C PRO A 43 -16.06 -7.46 -18.12
N SER A 44 -16.45 -8.25 -19.11
CA SER A 44 -15.56 -9.25 -19.69
C SER A 44 -14.37 -8.55 -20.32
N LEU A 45 -13.18 -9.13 -20.19
CA LEU A 45 -11.93 -8.63 -20.79
C LEU A 45 -12.00 -8.51 -22.34
N ALA A 46 -13.09 -8.97 -22.96
CA ALA A 46 -13.29 -8.91 -24.39
C ALA A 46 -13.70 -7.51 -24.91
N ASP A 47 -14.23 -6.61 -24.05
CA ASP A 47 -14.70 -5.28 -24.44
C ASP A 47 -13.73 -4.16 -24.09
N TYR A 48 -12.59 -4.48 -23.46
CA TYR A 48 -11.56 -3.49 -23.16
C TYR A 48 -10.60 -3.40 -24.34
N SER A 49 -10.97 -2.59 -25.33
CA SER A 49 -9.99 -2.04 -26.27
C SER A 49 -9.12 -1.07 -25.48
N ALA A 50 -7.97 -1.54 -25.03
CA ALA A 50 -6.98 -0.68 -24.41
C ALA A 50 -6.68 0.48 -25.37
N PRO A 51 -6.73 1.73 -24.92
CA PRO A 51 -6.25 2.81 -25.74
C PRO A 51 -4.79 2.50 -26.09
N THR A 52 -4.47 2.48 -27.37
CA THR A 52 -3.11 2.36 -27.90
C THR A 52 -2.37 3.65 -27.56
N THR A 53 -2.05 3.85 -26.30
CA THR A 53 -1.30 4.98 -25.82
C THR A 53 0.03 4.48 -25.28
N SER A 54 1.06 4.74 -26.07
CA SER A 54 2.45 4.95 -25.67
C SER A 54 3.18 3.86 -24.85
N TRP A 55 2.53 2.77 -24.44
CA TRP A 55 3.17 1.68 -23.72
C TRP A 55 4.00 0.76 -24.63
N ASP A 56 3.77 0.79 -25.94
CA ASP A 56 4.58 0.05 -26.93
C ASP A 56 6.05 0.49 -26.98
N TYR A 57 6.36 1.66 -26.41
CA TYR A 57 7.74 2.13 -26.35
C TYR A 57 8.63 1.29 -25.41
N TYR A 58 8.03 0.61 -24.43
CA TYR A 58 8.79 -0.19 -23.46
C TYR A 58 8.88 -1.68 -23.82
N GLN A 59 8.08 -2.16 -24.77
CA GLN A 59 8.15 -3.55 -25.24
C GLN A 59 9.01 -3.74 -26.50
N GLY A 60 9.53 -2.68 -27.06
CA GLY A 60 10.30 -2.67 -28.33
C GLY A 60 11.79 -2.95 -28.23
N SER A 61 12.31 -3.51 -27.14
CA SER A 61 13.68 -4.01 -27.12
C SER A 61 13.72 -5.47 -27.55
N THR A 62 13.75 -5.64 -28.86
CA THR A 62 14.11 -6.90 -29.49
C THR A 62 15.38 -7.46 -28.90
N VAL A 63 15.30 -8.72 -28.47
CA VAL A 63 16.46 -9.58 -28.22
C VAL A 63 17.32 -9.59 -29.47
N VAL A 64 18.37 -8.82 -29.50
CA VAL A 64 19.48 -9.00 -30.44
C VAL A 64 20.47 -9.94 -29.78
N GLU A 65 20.39 -11.20 -30.21
CA GLU A 65 21.44 -12.18 -30.03
C GLU A 65 22.72 -11.58 -30.66
N SER A 66 23.67 -11.16 -29.86
CA SER A 66 24.96 -10.69 -30.33
C SER A 66 26.06 -11.56 -29.74
N THR A 67 26.56 -12.40 -30.64
CA THR A 67 27.84 -13.09 -30.52
C THR A 67 29.00 -12.14 -30.24
N SER A 68 29.83 -12.58 -29.33
CA SER A 68 31.13 -12.12 -28.89
C SER A 68 31.92 -11.17 -29.83
N SER A 69 32.45 -10.09 -29.25
CA SER A 69 33.85 -9.67 -29.47
C SER A 69 34.26 -8.73 -28.34
N VAL A 70 35.27 -9.17 -27.62
CA VAL A 70 36.05 -8.44 -26.62
C VAL A 70 36.64 -7.18 -27.24
N ASN A 71 36.40 -6.01 -26.65
CA ASN A 71 37.42 -4.95 -26.66
C ASN A 71 37.31 -4.10 -25.38
N THR A 72 38.40 -4.12 -24.66
CA THR A 72 38.70 -3.39 -23.43
C THR A 72 38.81 -1.90 -23.72
N GLN A 73 37.94 -1.10 -23.13
CA GLN A 73 38.30 0.30 -22.83
C GLN A 73 37.41 0.81 -21.67
N SER A 74 38.13 1.19 -20.63
CA SER A 74 37.59 1.81 -19.40
C SER A 74 36.85 3.09 -19.73
N ASN A 75 35.58 3.12 -19.40
CA ASN A 75 34.86 4.33 -19.07
C ASN A 75 33.96 4.00 -17.88
N ASP A 76 34.16 4.74 -16.80
CA ASP A 76 33.36 4.78 -15.59
C ASP A 76 31.93 5.22 -15.96
N SER A 77 31.16 4.30 -16.49
CA SER A 77 29.71 4.38 -16.53
C SER A 77 29.26 3.30 -15.56
N ALA A 78 28.70 3.72 -14.43
CA ALA A 78 28.08 2.80 -13.50
C ALA A 78 27.09 1.93 -14.28
N GLU A 79 27.47 0.68 -14.54
CA GLU A 79 26.59 -0.34 -15.08
C GLU A 79 25.45 -0.48 -14.07
N ILE A 80 24.25 -0.04 -14.48
CA ILE A 80 23.02 -0.34 -13.73
C ILE A 80 22.93 -1.87 -13.70
N PRO A 81 22.95 -2.52 -12.53
CA PRO A 81 22.84 -3.96 -12.45
C PRO A 81 21.57 -4.42 -13.20
N ALA A 82 21.65 -5.50 -13.97
CA ALA A 82 20.53 -6.04 -14.73
C ALA A 82 19.31 -6.35 -13.84
N ASP A 83 19.51 -6.52 -12.54
CA ASP A 83 18.49 -6.73 -11.51
C ASP A 83 17.63 -5.46 -11.26
N VAL A 84 18.20 -4.27 -11.38
CA VAL A 84 17.49 -3.00 -11.15
C VAL A 84 16.44 -2.75 -12.25
N SER A 85 16.74 -3.09 -13.50
CA SER A 85 15.76 -2.98 -14.59
C SER A 85 14.59 -3.97 -14.39
N GLY A 86 14.86 -5.15 -13.85
CA GLY A 86 13.84 -6.15 -13.51
C GLY A 86 12.90 -5.68 -12.40
N ALA A 87 13.42 -5.04 -11.35
CA ALA A 87 12.63 -4.52 -10.24
C ALA A 87 11.69 -3.39 -10.71
N ARG A 88 12.16 -2.44 -11.52
CA ARG A 88 11.31 -1.38 -12.10
C ARG A 88 10.20 -1.94 -12.98
N ALA A 89 10.50 -2.93 -13.82
CA ALA A 89 9.50 -3.60 -14.64
C ALA A 89 8.43 -4.28 -13.79
N THR A 90 8.84 -4.94 -12.69
CA THR A 90 7.92 -5.57 -11.73
C THR A 90 7.03 -4.53 -11.03
N VAL A 91 7.60 -3.41 -10.59
CA VAL A 91 6.87 -2.29 -9.99
C VAL A 91 5.81 -1.75 -10.96
N LEU A 92 6.18 -1.50 -12.21
CA LEU A 92 5.25 -0.98 -13.21
C LEU A 92 4.14 -1.97 -13.55
N ALA A 93 4.47 -3.25 -13.71
CA ALA A 93 3.48 -4.30 -13.95
C ALA A 93 2.49 -4.44 -12.79
N ALA A 94 2.99 -4.44 -11.54
CA ALA A 94 2.16 -4.50 -10.35
C ALA A 94 1.29 -3.24 -10.17
N ALA A 95 1.81 -2.06 -10.53
CA ALA A 95 1.04 -0.82 -10.51
C ALA A 95 -0.12 -0.85 -11.51
N GLN A 96 0.13 -1.33 -12.73
CA GLN A 96 -0.89 -1.50 -13.76
C GLN A 96 -1.95 -2.52 -13.35
N ASP A 97 -1.54 -3.67 -12.82
CA ASP A 97 -2.47 -4.67 -12.30
C ASP A 97 -3.36 -4.10 -11.17
N GLY A 98 -2.82 -3.17 -10.40
CA GLY A 98 -3.54 -2.48 -9.32
C GLY A 98 -4.71 -1.60 -9.78
N ILE A 99 -4.77 -1.20 -11.05
CA ILE A 99 -5.85 -0.36 -11.59
C ILE A 99 -7.21 -1.05 -11.36
N GLY A 100 -8.22 -0.26 -11.00
CA GLY A 100 -9.55 -0.73 -10.62
C GLY A 100 -9.65 -1.23 -9.17
N GLY A 101 -8.54 -1.20 -8.40
CA GLY A 101 -8.56 -1.49 -6.97
C GLY A 101 -9.39 -0.48 -6.18
N ALA A 102 -10.13 -0.96 -5.18
CA ALA A 102 -10.93 -0.11 -4.31
C ALA A 102 -10.03 0.70 -3.35
N TYR A 103 -10.42 1.95 -3.11
CA TYR A 103 -9.79 2.74 -2.06
C TYR A 103 -10.39 2.37 -0.71
N VAL A 104 -9.54 1.93 0.22
CA VAL A 104 -9.89 1.64 1.60
C VAL A 104 -8.90 2.36 2.51
N TRP A 105 -9.37 3.29 3.32
CA TRP A 105 -8.52 4.05 4.24
C TRP A 105 -7.76 3.11 5.19
N GLY A 106 -6.42 3.22 5.23
CA GLY A 106 -5.56 2.33 6.01
C GLY A 106 -5.43 0.91 5.45
N GLY A 107 -6.06 0.62 4.31
CA GLY A 107 -6.00 -0.67 3.63
C GLY A 107 -4.63 -0.93 3.01
N LYS A 108 -4.23 -2.22 2.98
CA LYS A 108 -2.93 -2.69 2.45
C LYS A 108 -3.05 -4.01 1.69
N SER A 109 -4.28 -4.50 1.54
CA SER A 109 -4.54 -5.77 0.87
C SER A 109 -4.67 -5.55 -0.64
N TYR A 110 -4.45 -6.61 -1.40
CA TYR A 110 -4.61 -6.57 -2.85
C TYR A 110 -5.97 -6.00 -3.26
N LYS A 111 -5.94 -4.95 -4.08
CA LYS A 111 -7.10 -4.20 -4.58
C LYS A 111 -8.04 -3.63 -3.50
N ALA A 112 -7.56 -3.51 -2.25
CA ALA A 112 -8.27 -2.88 -1.13
C ALA A 112 -7.24 -2.13 -0.24
N TRP A 113 -6.85 -0.95 -0.68
CA TRP A 113 -5.75 -0.15 -0.12
C TRP A 113 -6.06 1.35 -0.15
N ASP A 114 -5.32 2.13 0.63
CA ASP A 114 -5.18 3.57 0.41
C ASP A 114 -3.98 3.88 -0.50
N CYS A 115 -3.67 5.16 -0.72
CA CYS A 115 -2.58 5.57 -1.60
C CYS A 115 -1.22 4.99 -1.18
N SER A 116 -0.89 5.04 0.10
CA SER A 116 0.37 4.53 0.64
C SER A 116 0.39 3.00 0.74
N GLY A 117 -0.75 2.40 1.03
CA GLY A 117 -0.93 0.96 1.01
C GLY A 117 -0.76 0.36 -0.39
N PHE A 118 -1.28 1.05 -1.42
CA PHE A 118 -1.05 0.70 -2.82
C PHE A 118 0.43 0.72 -3.17
N VAL A 119 1.14 1.82 -2.91
CA VAL A 119 2.58 1.94 -3.21
C VAL A 119 3.38 0.88 -2.47
N SER A 120 3.14 0.69 -1.17
CA SER A 120 3.79 -0.35 -0.37
C SER A 120 3.56 -1.74 -0.95
N TYR A 121 2.32 -2.06 -1.35
CA TYR A 121 1.97 -3.34 -1.97
C TYR A 121 2.73 -3.55 -3.29
N VAL A 122 2.74 -2.54 -4.17
CA VAL A 122 3.40 -2.60 -5.48
C VAL A 122 4.90 -2.87 -5.33
N PHE A 123 5.59 -2.14 -4.45
CA PHE A 123 7.01 -2.33 -4.22
C PHE A 123 7.33 -3.69 -3.58
N ALA A 124 6.44 -4.21 -2.74
CA ALA A 124 6.60 -5.55 -2.17
C ALA A 124 6.61 -6.66 -3.24
N GLN A 125 5.95 -6.47 -4.38
CA GLN A 125 6.02 -7.42 -5.50
C GLN A 125 7.43 -7.49 -6.12
N ALA A 126 8.19 -6.40 -6.02
CA ALA A 126 9.61 -6.36 -6.44
C ALA A 126 10.58 -6.71 -5.30
N GLY A 127 10.08 -7.23 -4.16
CA GLY A 127 10.90 -7.58 -3.00
C GLY A 127 11.35 -6.37 -2.15
N ILE A 128 10.79 -5.19 -2.39
CA ILE A 128 11.14 -3.95 -1.70
C ILE A 128 10.08 -3.64 -0.66
N SER A 129 10.48 -3.53 0.61
CA SER A 129 9.58 -3.22 1.72
C SER A 129 9.56 -1.72 2.00
N LEU A 130 8.40 -1.08 1.88
CA LEU A 130 8.17 0.32 2.22
C LEU A 130 7.06 0.44 3.27
N THR A 131 7.19 1.43 4.15
CA THR A 131 6.14 1.73 5.13
C THR A 131 4.91 2.31 4.43
N SER A 132 3.73 1.80 4.73
CA SER A 132 2.45 2.31 4.20
C SER A 132 1.94 3.52 5.00
N TYR A 133 2.72 4.57 5.07
CA TYR A 133 2.39 5.87 5.64
C TYR A 133 3.26 6.93 4.95
N THR A 134 2.66 7.87 4.27
CA THR A 134 3.33 8.78 3.33
C THR A 134 4.52 9.53 3.94
N PHE A 135 4.35 10.13 5.12
CA PHE A 135 5.41 10.89 5.80
C PHE A 135 6.59 10.03 6.27
N GLN A 136 6.35 8.75 6.54
CA GLN A 136 7.43 7.82 6.88
C GLN A 136 8.05 7.25 5.61
N MET A 137 7.24 6.90 4.62
CA MET A 137 7.69 6.39 3.32
C MET A 137 8.65 7.39 2.64
N GLU A 138 8.33 8.69 2.67
CA GLU A 138 9.18 9.73 2.09
C GLU A 138 10.61 9.69 2.65
N ARG A 139 10.77 9.42 3.95
CA ARG A 139 12.07 9.35 4.63
C ARG A 139 12.88 8.09 4.29
N GLU A 140 12.24 7.09 3.73
CA GLU A 140 12.87 5.83 3.29
C GLU A 140 13.42 5.92 1.87
N LEU A 141 13.17 7.04 1.18
CA LEU A 141 13.41 7.22 -0.25
C LEU A 141 14.47 8.30 -0.52
N VAL A 142 15.02 8.27 -1.72
CA VAL A 142 16.00 9.26 -2.20
C VAL A 142 15.29 10.24 -3.16
N PRO A 143 15.33 11.56 -2.90
CA PRO A 143 14.73 12.52 -3.82
C PRO A 143 15.46 12.52 -5.17
N THR A 144 14.70 12.70 -6.27
CA THR A 144 15.25 12.76 -7.63
C THR A 144 14.65 13.93 -8.41
N SER A 145 15.48 14.62 -9.19
CA SER A 145 15.06 15.65 -10.14
C SER A 145 14.86 15.12 -11.56
N ASN A 146 15.19 13.84 -11.79
CA ASN A 146 15.04 13.17 -13.09
C ASN A 146 14.22 11.87 -12.90
N PRO A 147 12.90 11.96 -12.65
CA PRO A 147 12.09 10.81 -12.34
C PRO A 147 11.99 9.85 -13.53
N GLN A 148 12.12 8.57 -13.26
CA GLN A 148 11.95 7.49 -14.20
C GLN A 148 10.64 6.75 -13.91
N PRO A 149 9.98 6.13 -14.90
CA PRO A 149 8.86 5.24 -14.65
C PRO A 149 9.20 4.19 -13.60
N GLY A 150 8.31 4.01 -12.62
CA GLY A 150 8.54 3.18 -11.44
C GLY A 150 9.03 3.94 -10.21
N ASP A 151 9.39 5.23 -10.34
CA ASP A 151 9.64 6.10 -9.20
C ASP A 151 8.34 6.49 -8.50
N ILE A 152 8.47 7.06 -7.32
CA ILE A 152 7.37 7.48 -6.46
C ILE A 152 7.18 8.98 -6.58
N VAL A 153 5.94 9.44 -6.68
CA VAL A 153 5.59 10.86 -6.64
C VAL A 153 4.72 11.16 -5.43
N PHE A 154 5.12 12.16 -4.65
CA PHE A 154 4.31 12.70 -3.56
C PHE A 154 3.65 14.00 -3.98
N THR A 155 2.43 14.20 -3.52
CA THR A 155 1.61 15.35 -3.86
C THR A 155 0.80 15.82 -2.64
N ASN A 156 0.24 17.02 -2.73
CA ASN A 156 -0.69 17.56 -1.75
C ASN A 156 -0.11 17.66 -0.32
N GLY A 157 1.15 18.12 -0.20
CA GLY A 157 1.83 18.26 1.10
C GLY A 157 2.10 16.92 1.77
N LEU A 158 2.56 15.92 1.01
CA LEU A 158 2.78 14.53 1.43
C LEU A 158 1.48 13.80 1.90
N ASN A 159 0.30 14.37 1.61
CA ASN A 159 -0.96 13.69 1.94
C ASN A 159 -1.39 12.67 0.90
N HIS A 160 -0.69 12.63 -0.23
CA HIS A 160 -0.97 11.68 -1.29
C HIS A 160 0.31 11.18 -1.95
N VAL A 161 0.25 9.96 -2.51
CA VAL A 161 1.39 9.30 -3.14
C VAL A 161 0.92 8.39 -4.27
N GLY A 162 1.75 8.26 -5.32
CA GLY A 162 1.50 7.36 -6.44
C GLY A 162 2.79 6.85 -7.06
N ILE A 163 2.65 5.91 -8.00
CA ILE A 163 3.74 5.40 -8.83
C ILE A 163 3.81 6.25 -10.09
N TYR A 164 4.94 6.92 -10.31
CA TYR A 164 5.19 7.66 -11.54
C TYR A 164 5.35 6.70 -12.71
N VAL A 165 4.66 6.96 -13.80
CA VAL A 165 4.68 6.10 -15.00
C VAL A 165 5.20 6.82 -16.24
N GLY A 166 5.75 8.01 -16.08
CA GLY A 166 6.25 8.83 -17.20
C GLY A 166 5.22 9.86 -17.66
N ASN A 167 5.68 10.79 -18.49
CA ASN A 167 4.83 11.80 -19.18
C ASN A 167 3.93 12.61 -18.23
N GLY A 168 4.37 12.89 -17.00
CA GLY A 168 3.56 13.61 -16.02
C GLY A 168 2.36 12.83 -15.50
N GLN A 169 2.38 11.50 -15.61
CA GLN A 169 1.30 10.61 -15.16
C GLN A 169 1.75 9.72 -14.00
N MET A 170 0.78 9.33 -13.18
CA MET A 170 0.95 8.35 -12.10
C MET A 170 -0.21 7.37 -12.05
N ILE A 171 0.02 6.20 -11.48
CA ILE A 171 -1.04 5.31 -11.01
C ILE A 171 -1.12 5.48 -9.50
N SER A 172 -2.33 5.74 -8.99
CA SER A 172 -2.55 5.94 -7.56
C SER A 172 -3.97 5.56 -7.14
N ALA A 173 -4.12 5.13 -5.88
CA ALA A 173 -5.40 4.98 -5.23
C ALA A 173 -5.85 6.35 -4.71
N LEU A 174 -6.79 6.99 -5.40
CA LEU A 174 -7.14 8.40 -5.22
C LEU A 174 -8.07 8.65 -4.02
N ASN A 175 -9.24 8.04 -4.04
CA ASN A 175 -10.28 8.20 -3.02
C ASN A 175 -11.36 7.10 -3.20
N PRO A 176 -12.33 6.97 -2.26
CA PRO A 176 -13.35 5.92 -2.33
C PRO A 176 -14.24 5.94 -3.58
N SER A 177 -14.44 7.10 -4.21
CA SER A 177 -15.28 7.20 -5.42
C SER A 177 -14.54 6.86 -6.71
N GLN A 178 -13.22 7.02 -6.72
CA GLN A 178 -12.39 6.87 -7.93
C GLN A 178 -11.54 5.58 -7.90
N GLY A 179 -11.22 5.07 -6.71
CA GLY A 179 -10.36 3.90 -6.58
C GLY A 179 -8.95 4.14 -7.11
N THR A 180 -8.33 3.08 -7.63
CA THR A 180 -6.98 3.12 -8.19
C THR A 180 -7.04 3.28 -9.70
N GLN A 181 -6.38 4.30 -10.22
CA GLN A 181 -6.39 4.61 -11.65
C GLN A 181 -5.15 5.38 -12.12
N LEU A 182 -4.98 5.46 -13.43
CA LEU A 182 -4.03 6.34 -14.08
C LEU A 182 -4.57 7.78 -14.04
N THR A 183 -3.73 8.74 -13.65
CA THR A 183 -4.08 10.17 -13.62
C THR A 183 -2.84 11.03 -13.85
N SER A 184 -3.01 12.34 -14.10
CA SER A 184 -1.87 13.26 -14.05
C SER A 184 -1.32 13.35 -12.61
N VAL A 185 -0.02 13.58 -12.48
CA VAL A 185 0.65 13.67 -11.17
C VAL A 185 0.09 14.80 -10.29
N ASP A 186 -0.43 15.83 -10.91
CA ASP A 186 -1.03 16.99 -10.24
C ASP A 186 -2.55 16.90 -10.09
N GLY A 187 -3.15 15.76 -10.45
CA GLY A 187 -4.60 15.59 -10.39
C GLY A 187 -5.38 16.61 -11.23
N GLY A 188 -4.80 17.08 -12.34
CA GLY A 188 -5.38 18.16 -13.15
C GLY A 188 -5.24 19.53 -12.50
N GLY A 189 -4.18 19.77 -11.75
CA GLY A 189 -3.88 21.02 -11.06
C GLY A 189 -4.49 21.13 -9.66
N MET A 190 -5.14 20.08 -9.16
CA MET A 190 -5.76 20.07 -7.83
C MET A 190 -4.85 19.54 -6.72
N MET A 191 -3.79 18.81 -7.09
CA MET A 191 -2.83 18.22 -6.15
C MET A 191 -1.42 18.70 -6.48
N PRO A 192 -0.90 19.75 -5.83
CA PRO A 192 0.47 20.22 -6.06
C PRO A 192 1.48 19.08 -5.87
N VAL A 193 2.42 18.95 -6.81
CA VAL A 193 3.50 17.97 -6.71
C VAL A 193 4.53 18.45 -5.68
N ASP A 194 4.79 17.63 -4.65
CA ASP A 194 5.79 17.92 -3.63
C ASP A 194 7.20 17.50 -4.06
N GLY A 195 7.31 16.36 -4.76
CA GLY A 195 8.57 15.85 -5.27
C GLY A 195 8.47 14.44 -5.82
N TYR A 196 9.58 14.05 -6.47
CA TYR A 196 9.79 12.70 -6.98
C TYR A 196 10.88 12.02 -6.19
N TYR A 197 10.74 10.73 -5.96
CA TYR A 197 11.65 9.93 -5.14
C TYR A 197 11.87 8.57 -5.76
N THR A 198 13.06 8.03 -5.55
CA THR A 198 13.42 6.69 -5.96
C THR A 198 13.83 5.85 -4.75
N VAL A 199 13.75 4.54 -4.88
CA VAL A 199 14.35 3.63 -3.91
C VAL A 199 15.85 3.53 -4.22
N ALA A 200 16.69 3.55 -3.19
CA ALA A 200 18.13 3.41 -3.37
C ALA A 200 18.45 2.07 -4.08
N GLY A 201 19.09 2.16 -5.24
CA GLY A 201 19.46 0.98 -6.04
C GLY A 201 18.36 0.44 -6.99
N LEU A 202 17.28 1.19 -7.19
CA LEU A 202 16.21 0.84 -8.15
C LEU A 202 16.55 1.30 -9.58
#